data_9a5a2d791e57a24ca57f5c7d50758977
#
_entry.id   9a5a2d791e57a24ca57f5c7d50758977
#
_cell.length_a   1.000
_cell.length_b   1.000
_cell.length_c   1.000
_cell.angle_alpha   90.00
_cell.angle_beta   90.00
_cell.angle_gamma   90.00
#
_symmetry.space_group_name_H-M   'P 1'
#
loop_
_entity.id
_entity.type
_entity.pdbx_description
1 polymer ?
#
loop_
_entity_poly.entity_id
_entity_poly.type
_entity_poly.pdbx_seq_one_letter_code
_entity_poly.pdbx_strand_id
1 'polypeptide(L)'
;DVESRGLGDVYKRQIPHFDLERFPLPDYQEIGVMDDKDHTIRPAEKRTPALVDKIFEYVRQSSGSERKGYMIYGHSAGGQFVQRFMLFHDSPYVEKAVIGSPGWYTFPDASLDFPYGVRNIPYVTPETIRKYLAKPIILQLATGDTIRESYLRKTPEAEAQGCNRYERGNQFYQYLHRIAAEHNWPCNWQKIEEQGIGHHST
;
A
#
# COMPACT_ATOMS: atom_id res chain seq x y z
N ASP A 1 -23.19 26.26 -0.44
CA ASP A 1 -23.47 26.19 1.00
C ASP A 1 -24.37 24.97 1.23
N VAL A 2 -23.79 23.85 1.57
CA VAL A 2 -24.54 22.74 2.15
C VAL A 2 -24.36 22.86 3.66
N GLU A 3 -25.34 23.42 4.33
CA GLU A 3 -25.43 23.42 5.78
C GLU A 3 -25.38 21.98 6.31
N SER A 4 -24.25 21.59 6.85
CA SER A 4 -24.09 20.33 7.59
C SER A 4 -24.75 20.48 8.95
N ARG A 5 -26.04 20.16 9.07
CA ARG A 5 -26.70 19.95 10.36
C ARG A 5 -26.33 18.57 10.90
N GLY A 6 -25.47 18.56 11.90
CA GLY A 6 -25.48 17.65 13.04
C GLY A 6 -25.65 16.16 12.78
N LEU A 7 -24.70 15.53 12.08
CA LEU A 7 -24.39 14.12 12.24
C LEU A 7 -22.87 14.03 12.36
N GLY A 8 -22.40 13.34 13.38
CA GLY A 8 -21.01 13.34 13.80
C GLY A 8 -20.03 13.08 12.66
N ASP A 9 -18.84 13.64 12.83
CA ASP A 9 -17.63 13.53 12.01
C ASP A 9 -17.84 13.35 10.51
N VAL A 10 -18.03 14.47 9.81
CA VAL A 10 -17.99 14.49 8.34
C VAL A 10 -16.56 14.16 7.93
N TYR A 11 -16.33 12.96 7.39
CA TYR A 11 -15.05 12.58 6.82
C TYR A 11 -14.78 13.42 5.57
N LYS A 12 -13.72 14.22 5.61
CA LYS A 12 -13.22 14.89 4.41
C LYS A 12 -12.42 13.89 3.60
N ARG A 13 -12.86 13.58 2.38
CA ARG A 13 -12.15 12.71 1.45
C ARG A 13 -11.28 13.56 0.53
N GLN A 14 -9.99 13.27 0.45
CA GLN A 14 -9.07 13.82 -0.52
C GLN A 14 -8.68 12.74 -1.52
N ILE A 15 -8.52 13.13 -2.77
CA ILE A 15 -8.04 12.28 -3.85
C ILE A 15 -6.85 13.01 -4.50
N PRO A 16 -5.62 12.84 -3.96
CA PRO A 16 -4.45 13.45 -4.57
C PRO A 16 -4.24 12.92 -5.99
N HIS A 17 -4.00 13.82 -6.93
CA HIS A 17 -3.65 13.46 -8.29
C HIS A 17 -2.12 13.40 -8.43
N PHE A 18 -1.62 12.21 -8.76
CA PHE A 18 -0.21 11.96 -9.08
C PHE A 18 -0.11 11.79 -10.60
N ASP A 19 0.27 12.86 -11.31
CA ASP A 19 0.48 12.80 -12.75
C ASP A 19 1.75 12.03 -13.10
N LEU A 20 1.75 11.31 -14.23
CA LEU A 20 2.86 10.44 -14.64
C LEU A 20 4.13 11.22 -15.05
N GLU A 21 4.03 12.50 -15.35
CA GLU A 21 5.20 13.34 -15.68
C GLU A 21 6.03 13.59 -14.43
N ARG A 22 5.39 13.90 -13.31
CA ARG A 22 6.05 14.20 -12.02
C ARG A 22 6.28 12.95 -11.18
N PHE A 23 5.40 11.96 -11.33
CA PHE A 23 5.42 10.71 -10.57
C PHE A 23 5.37 9.52 -11.54
N PRO A 24 6.48 9.21 -12.23
CA PRO A 24 6.57 8.04 -13.07
C PRO A 24 6.28 6.77 -12.26
N LEU A 25 6.02 5.65 -12.93
CA LEU A 25 5.57 4.42 -12.28
C LEU A 25 6.43 3.97 -11.08
N PRO A 26 7.77 4.04 -11.12
CA PRO A 26 8.58 3.72 -9.94
C PRO A 26 8.36 4.68 -8.77
N ASP A 27 8.15 5.97 -9.04
CA ASP A 27 7.87 6.96 -7.98
C ASP A 27 6.46 6.82 -7.43
N TYR A 28 5.51 6.32 -8.21
CA TYR A 28 4.15 6.07 -7.77
C TYR A 28 3.98 4.64 -7.23
N GLN A 29 4.09 3.62 -8.08
CA GLN A 29 3.81 2.24 -7.67
C GLN A 29 4.84 1.70 -6.68
N GLU A 30 6.11 2.05 -6.83
CA GLU A 30 7.23 1.63 -5.99
C GLU A 30 7.62 2.70 -4.97
N ILE A 31 6.79 3.78 -4.89
CA ILE A 31 6.88 4.91 -3.94
C ILE A 31 8.23 5.63 -3.89
N GLY A 32 9.05 5.47 -4.93
CA GLY A 32 10.37 6.09 -5.02
C GLY A 32 11.37 5.59 -3.97
N VAL A 33 11.30 4.32 -3.59
CA VAL A 33 12.26 3.70 -2.64
C VAL A 33 13.66 3.72 -3.21
N MET A 34 13.79 3.38 -4.50
CA MET A 34 15.04 3.39 -5.23
C MET A 34 15.02 4.43 -6.36
N ASP A 35 16.19 4.95 -6.70
CA ASP A 35 16.38 5.72 -7.92
C ASP A 35 16.51 4.75 -9.12
N ASP A 36 15.78 5.05 -10.20
CA ASP A 36 15.75 4.19 -11.39
C ASP A 36 17.07 4.14 -12.15
N LYS A 37 17.93 5.17 -12.01
CA LYS A 37 19.13 5.30 -12.82
C LYS A 37 20.32 4.56 -12.22
N ASP A 38 20.50 4.71 -10.91
CA ASP A 38 21.68 4.20 -10.20
C ASP A 38 21.35 3.16 -9.13
N HIS A 39 20.05 2.85 -8.96
CA HIS A 39 19.54 1.91 -7.97
C HIS A 39 19.93 2.27 -6.52
N THR A 40 20.26 3.52 -6.25
CA THR A 40 20.50 3.99 -4.90
C THR A 40 19.19 4.17 -4.13
N ILE A 41 19.25 3.94 -2.82
CA ILE A 41 18.07 4.12 -1.95
C ILE A 41 17.89 5.61 -1.68
N ARG A 42 16.70 6.12 -2.03
CA ARG A 42 16.37 7.53 -1.76
C ARG A 42 16.11 7.77 -0.27
N PRO A 43 16.55 8.91 0.27
CA PRO A 43 16.19 9.35 1.62
C PRO A 43 14.66 9.38 1.82
N ALA A 44 14.18 9.05 3.00
CA ALA A 44 12.74 8.90 3.29
C ALA A 44 11.92 10.16 2.95
N GLU A 45 12.48 11.34 3.21
CA GLU A 45 11.85 12.64 2.95
C GLU A 45 11.73 12.99 1.46
N LYS A 46 12.44 12.27 0.58
CA LYS A 46 12.40 12.42 -0.88
C LYS A 46 11.50 11.40 -1.57
N ARG A 47 10.94 10.45 -0.81
CA ARG A 47 10.02 9.43 -1.34
C ARG A 47 8.59 9.98 -1.38
N THR A 48 7.79 9.44 -2.28
CA THR A 48 6.40 9.87 -2.48
C THR A 48 5.53 9.81 -1.20
N PRO A 49 5.69 8.84 -0.28
CA PRO A 49 4.94 8.81 0.98
C PRO A 49 5.07 10.06 1.84
N ALA A 50 6.24 10.68 1.89
CA ALA A 50 6.43 11.91 2.66
C ALA A 50 5.55 13.08 2.17
N LEU A 51 5.18 13.07 0.87
CA LEU A 51 4.26 14.05 0.31
C LEU A 51 2.83 13.85 0.82
N VAL A 52 2.40 12.60 1.01
CA VAL A 52 1.06 12.29 1.54
C VAL A 52 0.88 12.87 2.94
N ASP A 53 1.87 12.71 3.81
CA ASP A 53 1.84 13.28 5.15
C ASP A 53 1.79 14.82 5.12
N LYS A 54 2.55 15.45 4.21
CA LYS A 54 2.51 16.91 4.00
C LYS A 54 1.15 17.39 3.49
N ILE A 55 0.51 16.63 2.61
CA ILE A 55 -0.86 16.93 2.13
C ILE A 55 -1.84 16.88 3.31
N PHE A 56 -1.76 15.86 4.15
CA PHE A 56 -2.60 15.77 5.35
C PHE A 56 -2.40 16.98 6.27
N GLU A 57 -1.16 17.34 6.58
CA GLU A 57 -0.86 18.50 7.42
C GLU A 57 -1.40 19.80 6.83
N TYR A 58 -1.21 20.02 5.53
CA TYR A 58 -1.72 21.18 4.82
C TYR A 58 -3.25 21.26 4.88
N VAL A 59 -3.93 20.15 4.58
CA VAL A 59 -5.41 20.11 4.61
C VAL A 59 -5.92 20.31 6.03
N ARG A 60 -5.30 19.70 7.03
CA ARG A 60 -5.64 19.88 8.44
C ARG A 60 -5.55 21.33 8.87
N GLN A 61 -4.45 22.01 8.55
CA GLN A 61 -4.22 23.41 8.89
C GLN A 61 -5.18 24.33 8.15
N SER A 62 -5.32 24.18 6.82
CA SER A 62 -6.15 25.04 5.98
C SER A 62 -7.65 24.90 6.26
N SER A 63 -8.09 23.75 6.77
CA SER A 63 -9.50 23.51 7.11
C SER A 63 -9.84 23.69 8.58
N GLY A 64 -8.86 24.03 9.42
CA GLY A 64 -9.07 24.12 10.88
C GLY A 64 -9.45 22.78 11.54
N SER A 65 -9.10 21.65 10.91
CA SER A 65 -9.45 20.33 11.43
C SER A 65 -8.57 19.94 12.62
N GLU A 66 -9.19 19.42 13.67
CA GLU A 66 -8.51 18.90 14.87
C GLU A 66 -8.09 17.41 14.73
N ARG A 67 -8.35 16.78 13.57
CA ARG A 67 -7.99 15.37 13.33
C ARG A 67 -6.49 15.17 13.51
N LYS A 68 -6.12 14.08 14.19
CA LYS A 68 -4.72 13.72 14.46
C LYS A 68 -4.14 12.75 13.46
N GLY A 69 -5.00 12.10 12.68
CA GLY A 69 -4.58 11.13 11.69
C GLY A 69 -5.60 10.95 10.56
N TYR A 70 -5.27 10.06 9.63
CA TYR A 70 -6.09 9.75 8.46
C TYR A 70 -6.11 8.26 8.15
N MET A 71 -7.14 7.83 7.44
CA MET A 71 -7.20 6.52 6.80
C MET A 71 -6.74 6.65 5.35
N ILE A 72 -5.99 5.66 4.87
CA ILE A 72 -5.52 5.62 3.49
C ILE A 72 -6.14 4.44 2.74
N TYR A 73 -6.62 4.68 1.53
CA TYR A 73 -7.15 3.67 0.62
C TYR A 73 -6.48 3.78 -0.74
N GLY A 74 -6.18 2.65 -1.35
CA GLY A 74 -5.74 2.59 -2.72
C GLY A 74 -6.22 1.32 -3.41
N HIS A 75 -6.62 1.44 -4.68
CA HIS A 75 -7.06 0.32 -5.52
C HIS A 75 -6.07 0.12 -6.67
N SER A 76 -5.84 -1.12 -7.10
CA SER A 76 -4.98 -1.47 -8.23
C SER A 76 -3.55 -0.89 -8.06
N ALA A 77 -3.12 0.01 -8.93
CA ALA A 77 -1.85 0.75 -8.77
C ALA A 77 -1.80 1.54 -7.47
N GLY A 78 -2.92 2.15 -7.04
CA GLY A 78 -3.05 2.77 -5.72
C GLY A 78 -2.94 1.77 -4.58
N GLY A 79 -3.43 0.55 -4.76
CA GLY A 79 -3.22 -0.55 -3.80
C GLY A 79 -1.75 -0.94 -3.66
N GLN A 80 -1.00 -0.95 -4.78
CA GLN A 80 0.45 -1.15 -4.77
C GLN A 80 1.16 -0.03 -4.00
N PHE A 81 0.74 1.22 -4.24
CA PHE A 81 1.23 2.38 -3.50
C PHE A 81 1.00 2.23 -1.99
N VAL A 82 -0.24 1.96 -1.57
CA VAL A 82 -0.59 1.85 -0.14
C VAL A 82 0.13 0.68 0.53
N GLN A 83 0.26 -0.46 -0.15
CA GLN A 83 0.98 -1.62 0.39
C GLN A 83 2.43 -1.28 0.73
N ARG A 84 3.13 -0.60 -0.20
CA ARG A 84 4.51 -0.17 0.00
C ARG A 84 4.64 1.01 0.95
N PHE A 85 3.68 1.94 0.91
CA PHE A 85 3.59 3.01 1.89
C PHE A 85 3.62 2.44 3.32
N MET A 86 2.77 1.44 3.60
CA MET A 86 2.68 0.83 4.92
C MET A 86 3.93 0.02 5.31
N LEU A 87 4.67 -0.52 4.35
CA LEU A 87 5.90 -1.28 4.60
C LEU A 87 7.13 -0.38 4.80
N PHE A 88 7.28 0.66 3.98
CA PHE A 88 8.50 1.43 3.86
C PHE A 88 8.46 2.83 4.48
N HIS A 89 7.27 3.26 4.95
CA HIS A 89 7.09 4.57 5.54
C HIS A 89 6.42 4.46 6.91
N ASP A 90 7.04 5.07 7.90
CA ASP A 90 6.50 5.10 9.27
C ASP A 90 5.80 6.44 9.52
N SER A 91 4.61 6.58 8.90
CA SER A 91 3.78 7.76 9.07
C SER A 91 3.22 7.84 10.48
N PRO A 92 3.34 8.99 11.16
CA PRO A 92 2.74 9.20 12.48
C PRO A 92 1.21 9.45 12.39
N TYR A 93 0.65 9.55 11.19
CA TYR A 93 -0.73 9.99 10.96
C TYR A 93 -1.66 8.89 10.47
N VAL A 94 -1.14 7.78 9.93
CA VAL A 94 -2.00 6.72 9.38
C VAL A 94 -2.62 5.89 10.50
N GLU A 95 -3.95 6.02 10.63
CA GLU A 95 -4.75 5.26 11.61
C GLU A 95 -5.13 3.87 11.10
N LYS A 96 -5.42 3.74 9.81
CA LYS A 96 -5.83 2.50 9.13
C LYS A 96 -5.53 2.57 7.65
N ALA A 97 -5.25 1.43 7.04
CA ALA A 97 -5.08 1.32 5.59
C ALA A 97 -6.02 0.28 4.98
N VAL A 98 -6.49 0.55 3.77
CA VAL A 98 -7.21 -0.43 2.94
C VAL A 98 -6.49 -0.55 1.59
N ILE A 99 -6.16 -1.77 1.22
CA ILE A 99 -5.38 -2.13 0.04
C ILE A 99 -6.27 -2.95 -0.88
N GLY A 100 -6.76 -2.34 -1.96
CA GLY A 100 -7.69 -2.96 -2.91
C GLY A 100 -6.98 -3.55 -4.13
N SER A 101 -7.09 -4.84 -4.33
CA SER A 101 -6.71 -5.59 -5.54
C SER A 101 -5.41 -5.12 -6.23
N PRO A 102 -4.24 -5.06 -5.55
CA PRO A 102 -2.97 -4.73 -6.18
C PRO A 102 -2.63 -5.67 -7.33
N GLY A 103 -1.97 -5.13 -8.35
CA GLY A 103 -1.49 -5.94 -9.47
C GLY A 103 -0.37 -6.92 -9.10
N TRP A 104 0.43 -6.58 -8.09
CA TRP A 104 1.52 -7.39 -7.53
C TRP A 104 2.00 -6.75 -6.21
N TYR A 105 2.80 -7.48 -5.42
CA TYR A 105 3.17 -7.12 -4.05
C TYR A 105 4.68 -7.07 -3.85
N THR A 106 5.13 -6.27 -2.88
CA THR A 106 6.44 -6.39 -2.27
C THR A 106 6.30 -7.25 -1.01
N PHE A 107 6.85 -8.45 -1.05
CA PHE A 107 6.88 -9.34 0.10
C PHE A 107 7.92 -8.84 1.12
N PRO A 108 7.66 -8.87 2.43
CA PRO A 108 8.69 -8.61 3.44
C PRO A 108 9.65 -9.80 3.55
N ASP A 109 10.32 -10.11 2.45
CA ASP A 109 11.18 -11.26 2.25
C ASP A 109 12.58 -10.81 1.80
N ALA A 110 13.58 -11.05 2.65
CA ALA A 110 14.96 -10.69 2.38
C ALA A 110 15.67 -11.65 1.40
N SER A 111 15.01 -12.70 0.92
CA SER A 111 15.54 -13.56 -0.14
C SER A 111 15.25 -13.01 -1.54
N LEU A 112 14.30 -12.08 -1.66
CA LEU A 112 13.87 -11.46 -2.92
C LEU A 112 14.35 -10.01 -3.00
N ASP A 113 14.79 -9.61 -4.21
CA ASP A 113 15.16 -8.23 -4.48
C ASP A 113 13.93 -7.30 -4.53
N PHE A 114 14.12 -6.04 -4.17
CA PHE A 114 13.17 -4.99 -4.48
C PHE A 114 13.01 -4.87 -6.03
N PRO A 115 11.82 -4.70 -6.57
CA PRO A 115 10.59 -4.33 -5.86
C PRO A 115 9.71 -5.49 -5.39
N TYR A 116 10.09 -6.75 -5.57
CA TYR A 116 9.27 -7.92 -5.18
C TYR A 116 9.52 -8.40 -3.76
N GLY A 117 10.68 -8.07 -3.19
CA GLY A 117 11.07 -8.34 -1.82
C GLY A 117 11.80 -7.17 -1.20
N VAL A 118 12.55 -7.43 -0.13
CA VAL A 118 13.23 -6.39 0.65
C VAL A 118 14.74 -6.61 0.74
N ARG A 119 15.30 -7.56 -0.02
CA ARG A 119 16.76 -7.70 -0.12
C ARG A 119 17.36 -6.38 -0.61
N ASN A 120 18.48 -6.00 -0.08
CA ASN A 120 19.17 -4.72 -0.38
C ASN A 120 18.43 -3.46 0.08
N ILE A 121 17.41 -3.58 0.95
CA ILE A 121 16.77 -2.44 1.61
C ILE A 121 17.20 -2.43 3.09
N PRO A 122 18.32 -1.80 3.45
CA PRO A 122 19.00 -2.00 4.74
C PRO A 122 18.21 -1.51 5.96
N TYR A 123 17.24 -0.62 5.76
CA TYR A 123 16.37 -0.13 6.84
C TYR A 123 15.15 -1.03 7.10
N VAL A 124 14.90 -2.05 6.26
CA VAL A 124 13.87 -3.06 6.52
C VAL A 124 14.49 -4.19 7.34
N THR A 125 14.32 -4.09 8.64
CA THR A 125 14.82 -5.05 9.62
C THR A 125 13.70 -5.99 10.08
N PRO A 126 13.98 -7.09 10.80
CA PRO A 126 12.95 -7.91 11.43
C PRO A 126 11.95 -7.10 12.27
N GLU A 127 12.42 -6.06 12.97
CA GLU A 127 11.57 -5.17 13.75
C GLU A 127 10.63 -4.32 12.85
N THR A 128 11.12 -3.85 11.70
CA THR A 128 10.29 -3.15 10.71
C THR A 128 9.18 -4.06 10.20
N ILE A 129 9.50 -5.32 9.92
CA ILE A 129 8.52 -6.32 9.45
C ILE A 129 7.51 -6.63 10.56
N ARG A 130 7.95 -6.82 11.80
CA ARG A 130 7.07 -7.05 12.94
C ARG A 130 6.08 -5.89 13.13
N LYS A 131 6.55 -4.65 13.04
CA LYS A 131 5.70 -3.45 13.10
C LYS A 131 4.70 -3.40 11.94
N TYR A 132 5.15 -3.72 10.72
CA TYR A 132 4.29 -3.76 9.54
C TYR A 132 3.16 -4.77 9.68
N LEU A 133 3.44 -5.97 10.18
CA LEU A 133 2.42 -7.00 10.44
C LEU A 133 1.41 -6.57 11.52
N ALA A 134 1.85 -5.80 12.51
CA ALA A 134 0.99 -5.31 13.58
C ALA A 134 0.11 -4.10 13.19
N LYS A 135 0.32 -3.49 12.01
CA LYS A 135 -0.50 -2.36 11.54
C LYS A 135 -1.94 -2.80 11.22
N PRO A 136 -2.96 -1.95 11.49
CA PRO A 136 -4.36 -2.26 11.17
C PRO A 136 -4.62 -2.07 9.66
N ILE A 137 -4.43 -3.13 8.90
CA ILE A 137 -4.53 -3.12 7.44
C ILE A 137 -5.61 -4.10 6.98
N ILE A 138 -6.46 -3.65 6.06
CA ILE A 138 -7.42 -4.48 5.35
C ILE A 138 -6.92 -4.72 3.93
N LEU A 139 -6.78 -5.98 3.56
CA LEU A 139 -6.58 -6.40 2.18
C LEU A 139 -7.95 -6.75 1.58
N GLN A 140 -8.40 -5.95 0.62
CA GLN A 140 -9.65 -6.12 -0.10
C GLN A 140 -9.37 -6.77 -1.44
N LEU A 141 -9.98 -7.92 -1.69
CA LEU A 141 -9.81 -8.70 -2.93
C LEU A 141 -11.16 -8.94 -3.59
N ALA A 142 -11.21 -8.77 -4.89
CA ALA A 142 -12.39 -9.12 -5.70
C ALA A 142 -12.23 -10.54 -6.22
N THR A 143 -13.17 -11.45 -5.92
CA THR A 143 -13.04 -12.89 -6.26
C THR A 143 -13.12 -13.15 -7.76
N GLY A 144 -13.71 -12.23 -8.54
CA GLY A 144 -13.75 -12.28 -9.99
C GLY A 144 -12.56 -11.59 -10.68
N ASP A 145 -11.58 -11.04 -9.94
CA ASP A 145 -10.38 -10.40 -10.51
C ASP A 145 -9.33 -11.44 -10.94
N THR A 146 -9.77 -12.32 -11.80
CA THR A 146 -8.99 -13.46 -12.34
C THR A 146 -8.53 -13.26 -13.78
N ILE A 147 -8.94 -12.16 -14.42
CA ILE A 147 -8.59 -11.86 -15.80
C ILE A 147 -7.14 -11.34 -15.88
N ARG A 148 -6.41 -11.88 -16.85
CA ARG A 148 -5.02 -11.52 -17.12
C ARG A 148 -4.96 -10.47 -18.25
N GLU A 149 -5.36 -9.24 -17.93
CA GLU A 149 -5.31 -8.14 -18.89
C GLU A 149 -3.87 -7.88 -19.38
N SER A 150 -3.75 -7.16 -20.52
CA SER A 150 -2.46 -6.85 -21.13
C SER A 150 -1.53 -6.05 -20.20
N TYR A 151 -2.07 -5.19 -19.39
CA TYR A 151 -1.34 -4.33 -18.45
C TYR A 151 -1.04 -4.98 -17.09
N LEU A 152 -1.53 -6.18 -16.82
CA LEU A 152 -1.10 -6.93 -15.63
C LEU A 152 0.38 -7.31 -15.79
N ARG A 153 1.20 -6.97 -14.79
CA ARG A 153 2.64 -7.28 -14.79
C ARG A 153 2.87 -8.79 -14.89
N LYS A 154 3.69 -9.22 -15.84
CA LYS A 154 3.94 -10.64 -16.21
C LYS A 154 5.42 -11.00 -16.17
N THR A 155 6.22 -10.31 -15.34
CA THR A 155 7.59 -10.75 -15.09
C THR A 155 7.60 -12.07 -14.33
N PRO A 156 8.68 -12.88 -14.41
CA PRO A 156 8.75 -14.16 -13.70
C PRO A 156 8.44 -14.03 -12.20
N GLU A 157 8.92 -12.97 -11.57
CA GLU A 157 8.71 -12.72 -10.14
C GLU A 157 7.25 -12.35 -9.81
N ALA A 158 6.59 -11.60 -10.70
CA ALA A 158 5.17 -11.29 -10.54
C ALA A 158 4.29 -12.54 -10.77
N GLU A 159 4.65 -13.37 -11.75
CA GLU A 159 3.97 -14.65 -12.02
C GLU A 159 4.16 -15.65 -10.87
N ALA A 160 5.31 -15.64 -10.21
CA ALA A 160 5.56 -16.46 -9.01
C ALA A 160 4.63 -16.09 -7.84
N GLN A 161 4.05 -14.89 -7.83
CA GLN A 161 3.05 -14.47 -6.84
C GLN A 161 1.64 -15.02 -7.14
N GLY A 162 1.38 -15.49 -8.37
CA GLY A 162 0.09 -15.98 -8.84
C GLY A 162 -0.25 -15.50 -10.25
N CYS A 163 -1.15 -16.22 -10.93
CA CYS A 163 -1.51 -15.94 -12.32
C CYS A 163 -2.34 -14.67 -12.50
N ASN A 164 -3.05 -14.22 -11.47
CA ASN A 164 -3.96 -13.08 -11.49
C ASN A 164 -3.93 -12.34 -10.15
N ARG A 165 -4.61 -11.18 -10.06
CA ARG A 165 -4.58 -10.34 -8.85
C ARG A 165 -5.18 -11.03 -7.63
N TYR A 166 -6.26 -11.80 -7.82
CA TYR A 166 -6.90 -12.51 -6.73
C TYR A 166 -5.98 -13.57 -6.13
N GLU A 167 -5.31 -14.37 -6.97
CA GLU A 167 -4.32 -15.35 -6.50
C GLU A 167 -3.14 -14.68 -5.80
N ARG A 168 -2.58 -13.62 -6.41
CA ARG A 168 -1.45 -12.87 -5.83
C ARG A 168 -1.79 -12.32 -4.45
N GLY A 169 -2.98 -11.75 -4.30
CA GLY A 169 -3.45 -11.23 -3.01
C GLY A 169 -3.60 -12.31 -1.96
N ASN A 170 -4.16 -13.47 -2.33
CA ASN A 170 -4.30 -14.59 -1.41
C ASN A 170 -2.94 -15.17 -0.99
N GLN A 171 -2.01 -15.35 -1.91
CA GLN A 171 -0.66 -15.83 -1.59
C GLN A 171 0.09 -14.84 -0.70
N PHE A 172 -0.02 -13.54 -0.99
CA PHE A 172 0.57 -12.51 -0.14
C PHE A 172 -0.01 -12.52 1.27
N TYR A 173 -1.34 -12.59 1.42
CA TYR A 173 -1.99 -12.66 2.73
C TYR A 173 -1.56 -13.90 3.54
N GLN A 174 -1.53 -15.07 2.89
CA GLN A 174 -1.08 -16.32 3.52
C GLN A 174 0.39 -16.23 3.94
N TYR A 175 1.24 -15.61 3.12
CA TYR A 175 2.65 -15.40 3.45
C TYR A 175 2.80 -14.56 4.72
N LEU A 176 2.08 -13.44 4.85
CA LEU A 176 2.15 -12.59 6.04
C LEU A 176 1.76 -13.34 7.32
N HIS A 177 0.69 -14.12 7.28
CA HIS A 177 0.26 -14.92 8.43
C HIS A 177 1.24 -16.04 8.77
N ARG A 178 1.86 -16.65 7.76
CA ARG A 178 2.87 -17.69 7.96
C ARG A 178 4.10 -17.13 8.67
N ILE A 179 4.70 -16.04 8.18
CA ILE A 179 5.89 -15.46 8.81
C ILE A 179 5.56 -14.92 10.22
N ALA A 180 4.36 -14.39 10.44
CA ALA A 180 3.92 -13.98 11.76
C ALA A 180 3.90 -15.17 12.74
N ALA A 181 3.36 -16.31 12.31
CA ALA A 181 3.32 -17.53 13.12
C ALA A 181 4.72 -18.10 13.37
N GLU A 182 5.58 -18.16 12.35
CA GLU A 182 6.97 -18.65 12.44
C GLU A 182 7.81 -17.88 13.46
N HIS A 183 7.56 -16.56 13.57
CA HIS A 183 8.28 -15.67 14.49
C HIS A 183 7.54 -15.36 15.79
N ASN A 184 6.33 -15.89 15.96
CA ASN A 184 5.43 -15.54 17.08
C ASN A 184 5.19 -14.02 17.18
N TRP A 185 4.96 -13.38 16.04
CA TRP A 185 4.66 -11.95 15.93
C TRP A 185 3.15 -11.70 15.78
N PRO A 186 2.63 -10.54 16.25
CA PRO A 186 1.25 -10.16 15.97
C PRO A 186 1.04 -9.91 14.47
N CYS A 187 -0.13 -10.31 13.95
CA CYS A 187 -0.56 -9.96 12.60
C CYS A 187 -1.99 -9.40 12.67
N ASN A 188 -2.14 -8.10 12.44
CA ASN A 188 -3.43 -7.40 12.49
C ASN A 188 -4.02 -7.17 11.09
N TRP A 189 -3.49 -7.86 10.09
CA TRP A 189 -4.03 -7.84 8.76
C TRP A 189 -5.34 -8.61 8.69
N GLN A 190 -6.33 -7.99 8.07
CA GLN A 190 -7.63 -8.61 7.77
C GLN A 190 -7.79 -8.74 6.26
N LYS A 191 -8.46 -9.79 5.80
CA LYS A 191 -8.82 -9.96 4.40
C LYS A 191 -10.33 -9.86 4.25
N ILE A 192 -10.78 -9.07 3.28
CA ILE A 192 -12.18 -8.97 2.86
C ILE A 192 -12.25 -9.39 1.40
N GLU A 193 -13.22 -10.24 1.06
CA GLU A 193 -13.45 -10.71 -0.30
C GLU A 193 -14.80 -10.21 -0.82
N GLU A 194 -14.77 -9.51 -1.95
CA GLU A 194 -15.96 -9.06 -2.68
C GLU A 194 -16.36 -10.10 -3.70
N GLN A 195 -17.47 -10.77 -3.43
CA GLN A 195 -17.91 -11.94 -4.21
C GLN A 195 -18.39 -11.56 -5.60
N GLY A 196 -17.84 -12.22 -6.63
CA GLY A 196 -18.27 -12.09 -8.04
C GLY A 196 -17.89 -10.78 -8.72
N ILE A 197 -17.18 -9.88 -8.03
CA ILE A 197 -16.73 -8.59 -8.58
C ILE A 197 -15.38 -8.78 -9.29
N GLY A 198 -15.23 -8.17 -10.47
CA GLY A 198 -13.96 -8.12 -11.20
C GLY A 198 -13.06 -6.97 -10.74
N HIS A 199 -12.11 -6.56 -11.59
CA HIS A 199 -11.09 -5.55 -11.25
C HIS A 199 -11.63 -4.11 -11.18
N HIS A 200 -12.91 -3.87 -11.15
CA HIS A 200 -13.47 -2.53 -11.06
C HIS A 200 -13.56 -2.09 -9.59
N SER A 201 -13.12 -0.85 -9.32
CA SER A 201 -13.39 -0.21 -8.04
C SER A 201 -14.90 0.03 -7.92
N THR A 202 -15.48 -0.47 -6.89
CA THR A 202 -16.86 -0.11 -6.49
C THR A 202 -16.85 1.20 -5.74
#